data_1b7399f0208b5e4e97427d312ff24e49
#
_entry.id   1b7399f0208b5e4e97427d312ff24e49
#
_cell.length_a   1.000
_cell.length_b   1.000
_cell.length_c   1.000
_cell.angle_alpha   90.00
_cell.angle_beta   90.00
_cell.angle_gamma   90.00
#
_symmetry.space_group_name_H-M   'P 1'
#
loop_
_entity.id
_entity.type
_entity.pdbx_description
1 polymer ?
#
loop_
_entity_poly.entity_id
_entity_poly.type
_entity_poly.pdbx_seq_one_letter_code
_entity_poly.pdbx_strand_id
1 'polypeptide(L)'
;MSTVVLEVRSLTETLGAAARVMETGQGESDARISFATPELLWKVLTAKRWELLKKLCGAGAMSIREAARRVGRDVKAVHGDVTALLAAGILHRAESGGIEFPLDTVKVEFELRAA
;
A
#
# COMPACT_ATOMS: atom_id res chain seq x y z
N MET A 1 -9.81 -7.07 -12.14
CA MET A 1 -9.40 -6.83 -10.74
C MET A 1 -8.25 -5.84 -10.69
N SER A 2 -8.27 -4.96 -9.73
CA SER A 2 -7.23 -3.95 -9.56
C SER A 2 -6.28 -4.39 -8.45
N THR A 3 -4.99 -4.17 -8.67
CA THR A 3 -3.94 -4.66 -7.77
C THR A 3 -2.93 -3.56 -7.49
N VAL A 4 -2.51 -3.43 -6.23
CA VAL A 4 -1.31 -2.68 -5.88
C VAL A 4 -0.20 -3.66 -5.53
N VAL A 5 0.99 -3.42 -6.08
CA VAL A 5 2.17 -4.22 -5.78
C VAL A 5 3.09 -3.39 -4.89
N LEU A 6 3.34 -3.89 -3.68
CA LEU A 6 4.32 -3.30 -2.78
C LEU A 6 5.61 -4.08 -2.99
N GLU A 7 6.65 -3.39 -3.44
CA GLU A 7 7.89 -4.06 -3.84
C GLU A 7 9.11 -3.38 -3.28
N VAL A 8 10.21 -4.12 -3.23
CA VAL A 8 11.51 -3.56 -2.89
C VAL A 8 12.30 -3.43 -4.19
N ARG A 9 12.68 -2.21 -4.51
CA ARG A 9 13.39 -1.91 -5.74
C ARG A 9 14.36 -0.76 -5.50
N SER A 10 15.61 -0.94 -5.89
CA SER A 10 16.60 0.13 -5.76
C SER A 10 16.23 1.32 -6.66
N LEU A 11 16.79 2.48 -6.38
CA LEU A 11 16.59 3.66 -7.22
C LEU A 11 17.00 3.39 -8.67
N THR A 12 18.11 2.69 -8.86
CA THR A 12 18.59 2.33 -10.19
C THR A 12 17.58 1.47 -10.95
N GLU A 13 17.02 0.46 -10.27
CA GLU A 13 15.98 -0.40 -10.88
C GLU A 13 14.72 0.39 -11.21
N THR A 14 14.33 1.31 -10.33
CA THR A 14 13.16 2.16 -10.56
C THR A 14 13.36 3.05 -11.78
N LEU A 15 14.51 3.69 -11.90
CA LEU A 15 14.85 4.53 -13.05
C LEU A 15 14.93 3.71 -14.33
N GLY A 16 15.49 2.50 -14.26
CA GLY A 16 15.55 1.59 -15.41
C GLY A 16 14.16 1.20 -15.90
N ALA A 17 13.24 0.91 -14.98
CA ALA A 17 11.86 0.58 -15.33
C ALA A 17 11.17 1.78 -16.01
N ALA A 18 11.37 2.99 -15.49
CA ALA A 18 10.80 4.20 -16.08
C ALA A 18 11.35 4.43 -17.49
N ALA A 19 12.65 4.21 -17.70
CA ALA A 19 13.27 4.35 -19.01
C ALA A 19 12.67 3.35 -20.01
N ARG A 20 12.44 2.11 -19.60
CA ARG A 20 11.83 1.10 -20.48
C ARG A 20 10.41 1.50 -20.87
N VAL A 21 9.62 2.04 -19.95
CA VAL A 21 8.27 2.53 -20.25
C VAL A 21 8.33 3.64 -21.30
N MET A 22 9.27 4.56 -21.16
CA MET A 22 9.43 5.66 -22.12
C MET A 22 9.83 5.15 -23.51
N GLU A 23 10.68 4.14 -23.56
CA GLU A 23 11.14 3.57 -24.85
C GLU A 23 10.04 2.80 -25.59
N THR A 24 9.28 2.01 -24.85
CA THR A 24 8.30 1.09 -25.46
C THR A 24 6.92 1.69 -25.58
N GLY A 25 6.63 2.76 -24.83
CA GLY A 25 5.30 3.31 -24.73
C GLY A 25 4.32 2.44 -23.96
N GLN A 26 4.82 1.45 -23.23
CA GLN A 26 4.02 0.54 -22.42
C GLN A 26 4.26 0.82 -20.94
N GLY A 27 3.18 1.06 -20.21
CA GLY A 27 3.23 1.19 -18.76
C GLY A 27 2.98 -0.15 -18.08
N GLU A 28 3.21 -0.19 -16.77
CA GLU A 28 2.84 -1.33 -15.96
C GLU A 28 1.33 -1.31 -15.74
N SER A 29 0.68 -2.47 -15.82
CA SER A 29 -0.78 -2.57 -15.68
C SER A 29 -1.25 -2.41 -14.23
N ASP A 30 -0.39 -2.72 -13.24
CA ASP A 30 -0.72 -2.64 -11.84
C ASP A 30 -0.11 -1.39 -11.21
N ALA A 31 -0.78 -0.84 -10.21
CA ALA A 31 -0.20 0.22 -9.40
C ALA A 31 0.96 -0.37 -8.58
N ARG A 32 2.07 0.36 -8.52
CA ARG A 32 3.26 -0.10 -7.78
C ARG A 32 3.72 0.95 -6.80
N ILE A 33 4.08 0.49 -5.60
CA ILE A 33 4.70 1.33 -4.57
C ILE A 33 6.02 0.66 -4.22
N SER A 34 7.12 1.37 -4.46
CA SER A 34 8.46 0.83 -4.28
C SER A 34 9.10 1.34 -3.00
N PHE A 35 9.79 0.45 -2.31
CA PHE A 35 10.59 0.77 -1.14
C PHE A 35 12.04 0.45 -1.46
N ALA A 36 12.97 1.27 -0.98
CA ALA A 36 14.39 1.08 -1.28
C ALA A 36 14.96 -0.18 -0.63
N THR A 37 14.42 -0.58 0.53
CA THR A 37 14.86 -1.78 1.26
C THR A 37 13.67 -2.49 1.87
N PRO A 38 13.79 -3.81 2.16
CA PRO A 38 12.73 -4.54 2.87
C PRO A 38 12.43 -3.93 4.24
N GLU A 39 13.43 -3.40 4.92
CA GLU A 39 13.26 -2.80 6.24
C GLU A 39 12.36 -1.58 6.18
N LEU A 40 12.46 -0.78 5.12
CA LEU A 40 11.58 0.36 4.92
C LEU A 40 10.15 -0.08 4.65
N LEU A 41 9.99 -1.15 3.87
CA LEU A 41 8.67 -1.73 3.63
C LEU A 41 8.05 -2.20 4.95
N TRP A 42 8.82 -2.90 5.80
CA TRP A 42 8.32 -3.42 7.06
C TRP A 42 7.99 -2.32 8.07
N LYS A 43 8.64 -1.16 8.00
CA LYS A 43 8.29 -0.01 8.84
C LYS A 43 6.88 0.50 8.53
N VAL A 44 6.47 0.42 7.28
CA VAL A 44 5.14 0.87 6.86
C VAL A 44 4.12 -0.24 7.03
N LEU A 45 4.45 -1.44 6.55
CA LEU A 45 3.52 -2.57 6.52
C LEU A 45 3.75 -3.48 7.73
N THR A 46 3.25 -3.04 8.89
CA THR A 46 3.29 -3.83 10.11
C THR A 46 2.18 -4.88 10.10
N ALA A 47 2.26 -5.86 11.01
CA ALA A 47 1.23 -6.88 11.15
C ALA A 47 -0.15 -6.28 11.41
N LYS A 48 -0.22 -5.25 12.27
CA LYS A 48 -1.48 -4.57 12.59
C LYS A 48 -2.03 -3.81 11.39
N ARG A 49 -1.17 -3.20 10.60
CA ARG A 49 -1.58 -2.49 9.40
C ARG A 49 -2.02 -3.47 8.31
N TRP A 50 -1.39 -4.62 8.24
CA TRP A 50 -1.82 -5.70 7.34
C TRP A 50 -3.24 -6.15 7.68
N GLU A 51 -3.53 -6.36 8.97
CA GLU A 51 -4.88 -6.73 9.41
C GLU A 51 -5.90 -5.64 9.06
N LEU A 52 -5.51 -4.37 9.19
CA LEU A 52 -6.36 -3.25 8.80
C LEU A 52 -6.64 -3.29 7.30
N LEU A 53 -5.63 -3.48 6.48
CA LEU A 53 -5.81 -3.56 5.02
C LEU A 53 -6.71 -4.71 4.62
N LYS A 54 -6.65 -5.85 5.31
CA LYS A 54 -7.54 -6.98 5.05
C LYS A 54 -9.00 -6.59 5.21
N LYS A 55 -9.32 -5.71 6.16
CA LYS A 55 -10.69 -5.25 6.40
C LYS A 55 -11.12 -4.16 5.42
N LEU A 56 -10.18 -3.40 4.89
CA LEU A 56 -10.47 -2.31 3.95
C LEU A 56 -10.53 -2.78 2.49
N CYS A 57 -9.85 -3.88 2.18
CA CYS A 57 -9.75 -4.39 0.82
C CYS A 57 -11.14 -4.76 0.29
N GLY A 58 -11.54 -4.12 -0.79
CA GLY A 58 -12.85 -4.38 -1.40
C GLY A 58 -14.06 -3.87 -0.62
N ALA A 59 -13.84 -3.15 0.48
CA ALA A 59 -14.93 -2.74 1.37
C ALA A 59 -15.52 -1.36 1.04
N GLY A 60 -14.87 -0.59 0.16
CA GLY A 60 -15.31 0.77 -0.15
C GLY A 60 -14.84 1.78 0.88
N ALA A 61 -15.33 3.00 0.75
CA ALA A 61 -14.97 4.09 1.65
C ALA A 61 -15.61 3.91 3.03
N MET A 62 -14.89 4.27 4.07
CA MET A 62 -15.43 4.25 5.43
C MET A 62 -14.69 5.24 6.32
N SER A 63 -15.29 5.57 7.46
CA SER A 63 -14.63 6.41 8.46
C SER A 63 -13.54 5.63 9.21
N ILE A 64 -12.62 6.35 9.84
CA ILE A 64 -11.60 5.73 10.69
C ILE A 64 -12.26 5.01 11.86
N ARG A 65 -13.36 5.56 12.40
CA ARG A 65 -14.12 4.91 13.48
C ARG A 65 -14.68 3.55 13.05
N GLU A 66 -15.21 3.48 11.84
CA GLU A 66 -15.72 2.21 11.31
C GLU A 66 -14.58 1.23 11.08
N ALA A 67 -13.45 1.68 10.56
CA ALA A 67 -12.27 0.83 10.40
C ALA A 67 -11.80 0.29 11.75
N ALA A 68 -11.74 1.14 12.77
CA ALA A 68 -11.37 0.72 14.12
C ALA A 68 -12.33 -0.33 14.68
N ARG A 69 -13.62 -0.13 14.47
CA ARG A 69 -14.62 -1.10 14.90
C ARG A 69 -14.43 -2.46 14.23
N ARG A 70 -14.15 -2.46 12.94
CA ARG A 70 -13.96 -3.69 12.17
C ARG A 70 -12.74 -4.50 12.59
N VAL A 71 -11.66 -3.83 13.00
CA VAL A 71 -10.46 -4.52 13.49
C VAL A 71 -10.46 -4.71 15.01
N GLY A 72 -11.45 -4.17 15.72
CA GLY A 72 -11.56 -4.31 17.16
C GLY A 72 -10.46 -3.59 17.93
N ARG A 73 -10.03 -2.42 17.44
CA ARG A 73 -8.94 -1.65 18.05
C ARG A 73 -9.37 -0.23 18.37
N ASP A 74 -8.60 0.41 19.23
CA ASP A 74 -8.82 1.80 19.61
C ASP A 74 -8.70 2.74 18.40
N VAL A 75 -9.61 3.71 18.32
CA VAL A 75 -9.65 4.68 17.21
C VAL A 75 -8.34 5.44 17.09
N LYS A 76 -7.74 5.84 18.21
CA LYS A 76 -6.48 6.60 18.20
C LYS A 76 -5.34 5.78 17.59
N ALA A 77 -5.24 4.51 17.92
CA ALA A 77 -4.22 3.61 17.38
C ALA A 77 -4.44 3.40 15.87
N VAL A 78 -5.68 3.17 15.45
CA VAL A 78 -6.03 2.99 14.05
C VAL A 78 -5.79 4.28 13.27
N HIS A 79 -6.07 5.43 13.86
CA HIS A 79 -5.77 6.73 13.23
C HIS A 79 -4.29 6.85 12.87
N GLY A 80 -3.39 6.44 13.78
CA GLY A 80 -1.95 6.44 13.50
C GLY A 80 -1.58 5.52 12.34
N ASP A 81 -2.15 4.32 12.32
CA ASP A 81 -1.90 3.36 11.23
C ASP A 81 -2.43 3.89 9.90
N VAL A 82 -3.63 4.47 9.89
CA VAL A 82 -4.23 5.05 8.68
C VAL A 82 -3.37 6.20 8.17
N THR A 83 -2.91 7.08 9.06
CA THR A 83 -2.04 8.20 8.68
C THR A 83 -0.76 7.70 7.99
N ALA A 84 -0.13 6.66 8.52
CA ALA A 84 1.06 6.08 7.91
C ALA A 84 0.77 5.47 6.54
N LEU A 85 -0.35 4.78 6.40
CA LEU A 85 -0.73 4.16 5.13
C LEU A 85 -1.13 5.19 4.07
N LEU A 86 -1.76 6.30 4.49
CA LEU A 86 -2.03 7.43 3.59
C LEU A 86 -0.73 8.08 3.11
N ALA A 87 0.21 8.29 4.02
CA ALA A 87 1.50 8.89 3.68
C ALA A 87 2.28 8.01 2.70
N ALA A 88 2.15 6.70 2.79
CA ALA A 88 2.81 5.76 1.88
C ALA A 88 2.09 5.62 0.54
N GLY A 89 0.89 6.18 0.40
CA GLY A 89 0.09 6.07 -0.82
C GLY A 89 -0.68 4.77 -0.94
N ILE A 90 -0.72 3.95 0.11
CA ILE A 90 -1.44 2.67 0.10
C ILE A 90 -2.94 2.90 0.29
N LEU A 91 -3.32 3.79 1.20
CA LEU A 91 -4.70 4.22 1.36
C LEU A 91 -4.89 5.59 0.74
N HIS A 92 -6.12 5.91 0.37
CA HIS A 92 -6.50 7.20 -0.18
C HIS A 92 -7.65 7.79 0.63
N ARG A 93 -7.77 9.10 0.60
CA ARG A 93 -8.95 9.76 1.15
C ARG A 93 -10.07 9.66 0.14
N ALA A 94 -11.24 9.24 0.60
CA ALA A 94 -12.42 9.14 -0.25
C ALA A 94 -13.05 10.52 -0.43
N GLU A 95 -13.72 10.73 -1.56
CA GLU A 95 -14.46 11.96 -1.82
C GLU A 95 -15.53 12.21 -0.77
N SER A 96 -16.10 11.14 -0.21
CA SER A 96 -17.10 11.21 0.84
C SER A 96 -16.55 11.66 2.20
N GLY A 97 -15.24 11.84 2.32
CA GLY A 97 -14.59 12.28 3.56
C GLY A 97 -13.99 11.18 4.40
N GLY A 98 -14.18 9.93 4.05
CA GLY A 98 -13.56 8.81 4.75
C GLY A 98 -12.24 8.39 4.11
N ILE A 99 -11.87 7.16 4.37
CA ILE A 99 -10.68 6.52 3.78
C ILE A 99 -11.11 5.31 2.97
N GLU A 100 -10.30 4.96 1.98
CA GLU A 100 -10.54 3.73 1.22
C GLU A 100 -9.23 3.15 0.72
N PHE A 101 -9.24 1.84 0.55
CA PHE A 101 -8.26 1.15 -0.25
C PHE A 101 -8.88 1.02 -1.64
N PRO A 102 -8.41 1.78 -2.65
CA PRO A 102 -9.12 1.90 -3.93
C PRO A 102 -9.00 0.67 -4.82
N LEU A 103 -8.18 -0.30 -4.41
CA LEU A 103 -7.92 -1.49 -5.18
C LEU A 103 -8.42 -2.70 -4.40
N ASP A 104 -8.56 -3.84 -5.05
CA ASP A 104 -9.12 -5.03 -4.40
C ASP A 104 -8.07 -6.11 -4.07
N THR A 105 -6.82 -5.89 -4.44
CA THR A 105 -5.74 -6.85 -4.17
C THR A 105 -4.46 -6.14 -3.77
N VAL A 106 -3.78 -6.65 -2.75
CA VAL A 106 -2.45 -6.22 -2.34
C VAL A 106 -1.48 -7.37 -2.57
N LYS A 107 -0.45 -7.13 -3.36
CA LYS A 107 0.61 -8.10 -3.61
C LYS A 107 1.92 -7.54 -3.05
N VAL A 108 2.64 -8.33 -2.28
CA VAL A 108 3.93 -7.92 -1.71
C VAL A 108 5.02 -8.76 -2.34
N GLU A 109 6.01 -8.10 -2.95
CA GLU A 109 7.10 -8.79 -3.65
C GLU A 109 8.46 -8.29 -3.18
N PHE A 110 9.27 -9.17 -2.66
CA PHE A 110 10.69 -8.96 -2.45
C PHE A 110 11.38 -10.31 -2.26
N GLU A 111 12.70 -10.32 -2.42
CA GLU A 111 13.46 -11.54 -2.30
C GLU A 111 14.64 -11.36 -1.35
N LEU A 112 15.03 -12.45 -0.70
CA LEU A 112 16.27 -12.55 0.03
C LEU A 112 17.21 -13.40 -0.80
N ARG A 113 18.35 -12.84 -1.17
CA ARG A 113 19.36 -13.55 -1.95
C ARG A 113 20.61 -13.78 -1.12
N ALA A 114 21.25 -14.91 -1.34
CA ALA A 114 22.55 -15.17 -0.77
C ALA A 114 23.57 -14.17 -1.34
N ALA A 115 24.43 -13.67 -0.48
CA ALA A 115 25.46 -12.72 -0.87
C ALA A 115 26.55 -13.37 -1.72
#